data_9c661db2fd64b4f3755a889995edfbcf
#
_entry.id   9c661db2fd64b4f3755a889995edfbcf
#
_cell.length_a   1.000
_cell.length_b   1.000
_cell.length_c   1.000
_cell.angle_alpha   90.00
_cell.angle_beta   90.00
_cell.angle_gamma   90.00
#
_symmetry.space_group_name_H-M   'P 1'
#
loop_
_entity.id
_entity.type
_entity.pdbx_description
1 polymer ?
#
loop_
_entity_poly.entity_id
_entity_poly.type
_entity_poly.pdbx_seq_one_letter_code
_entity_poly.pdbx_strand_id
1 'polypeptide(L)'
;MSQEVAQMSVMVCTVGDVMLDVLVSTQGPLKADDDTPAAITLSAGGQAANVAAWVCALGGRAGLCGPRTRDPAGQVIDGQLLARGIHLYAGPRDAHCGAVLSLVTSGRRTLASDPGDLTWIGETLADTSWLAGADWLHLSGYLLLRAPDPAIVIRAARSARDLGVRVAVDLASAAMIETYGAREFRAVVEKLDATVVFGNEAEWAVVGGPAGRLSADAVIKRGPLGSTFVAGGVQTSYGADPGPVVDVTGAGDALAAGYFVGGPQMAMAAAARCISRLGAQPPC
;
A
#
# COMPACT_ATOMS: atom_id res chain seq x y z
N MET A 1 33.41 -25.21 10.85
CA MET A 1 33.11 -23.76 10.84
C MET A 1 32.09 -23.52 9.73
N SER A 2 30.83 -23.59 10.07
CA SER A 2 29.72 -23.31 9.14
C SER A 2 29.61 -21.80 8.96
N GLN A 3 29.96 -21.32 7.78
CA GLN A 3 29.60 -19.93 7.39
C GLN A 3 28.08 -19.90 7.24
N GLU A 4 27.37 -19.35 8.23
CA GLU A 4 26.04 -18.83 8.02
C GLU A 4 26.16 -17.74 6.96
N VAL A 5 25.73 -18.05 5.74
CA VAL A 5 25.45 -17.03 4.73
C VAL A 5 24.27 -16.24 5.31
N ALA A 6 24.54 -15.07 5.84
CA ALA A 6 23.51 -14.15 6.27
C ALA A 6 22.58 -13.93 5.06
N GLN A 7 21.41 -14.52 5.10
CA GLN A 7 20.40 -14.37 4.06
C GLN A 7 20.03 -12.88 4.07
N MET A 8 20.49 -12.14 3.05
CA MET A 8 20.20 -10.72 2.95
C MET A 8 18.68 -10.53 2.94
N SER A 9 18.15 -9.79 3.91
CA SER A 9 16.72 -9.50 3.99
C SER A 9 16.28 -8.70 2.77
N VAL A 10 15.15 -9.06 2.17
CA VAL A 10 14.60 -8.35 1.00
C VAL A 10 14.44 -6.86 1.30
N MET A 11 14.81 -6.01 0.36
CA MET A 11 14.63 -4.55 0.42
C MET A 11 13.51 -4.13 -0.51
N VAL A 12 12.47 -3.49 0.02
CA VAL A 12 11.32 -2.99 -0.73
C VAL A 12 11.26 -1.48 -0.62
N CYS A 13 11.33 -0.80 -1.75
CA CYS A 13 11.02 0.62 -1.84
C CYS A 13 9.53 0.79 -2.18
N THR A 14 8.79 1.51 -1.37
CA THR A 14 7.36 1.80 -1.61
C THR A 14 7.19 3.26 -1.99
N VAL A 15 6.33 3.53 -2.97
CA VAL A 15 6.01 4.89 -3.42
C VAL A 15 4.51 5.09 -3.44
N GLY A 16 4.04 6.12 -2.77
CA GLY A 16 2.61 6.45 -2.76
C GLY A 16 2.18 7.28 -1.56
N ASP A 17 0.90 7.18 -1.27
CA ASP A 17 0.23 7.92 -0.23
C ASP A 17 0.73 7.54 1.17
N VAL A 18 0.85 8.58 1.97
CA VAL A 18 1.13 8.55 3.42
C VAL A 18 0.15 9.49 4.07
N MET A 19 -0.65 9.00 5.00
CA MET A 19 -1.78 9.72 5.57
C MET A 19 -1.87 9.47 7.08
N LEU A 20 -2.51 10.38 7.81
CA LEU A 20 -2.89 10.12 9.19
C LEU A 20 -4.22 9.38 9.22
N ASP A 21 -4.23 8.16 9.71
CA ASP A 21 -5.46 7.42 9.99
C ASP A 21 -5.98 7.80 11.38
N VAL A 22 -7.18 8.39 11.42
CA VAL A 22 -7.93 8.71 12.64
C VAL A 22 -9.05 7.67 12.79
N LEU A 23 -8.81 6.67 13.62
CA LEU A 23 -9.78 5.59 13.89
C LEU A 23 -10.65 6.00 15.07
N VAL A 24 -11.95 6.13 14.85
CA VAL A 24 -12.93 6.49 15.88
C VAL A 24 -13.94 5.35 16.02
N SER A 25 -14.08 4.80 17.23
CA SER A 25 -15.06 3.76 17.54
C SER A 25 -15.99 4.23 18.66
N THR A 26 -17.29 4.21 18.40
CA THR A 26 -18.33 4.58 19.35
C THR A 26 -19.26 3.39 19.65
N GLN A 27 -19.82 3.35 20.87
CA GLN A 27 -20.80 2.31 21.22
C GLN A 27 -22.19 2.53 20.63
N GLY A 28 -22.47 3.73 20.14
CA GLY A 28 -23.75 4.13 19.55
C GLY A 28 -23.57 5.27 18.54
N PRO A 29 -24.66 5.79 17.96
CA PRO A 29 -24.59 6.88 17.00
C PRO A 29 -24.03 8.15 17.67
N LEU A 30 -23.36 8.97 16.86
CA LEU A 30 -22.91 10.28 17.32
C LEU A 30 -24.11 11.15 17.69
N LYS A 31 -24.02 11.84 18.80
CA LYS A 31 -25.02 12.78 19.25
C LYS A 31 -24.77 14.14 18.61
N ALA A 32 -25.79 14.71 18.02
CA ALA A 32 -25.71 16.08 17.52
C ALA A 32 -25.63 17.04 18.74
N ASP A 33 -24.76 18.04 18.61
CA ASP A 33 -24.57 19.11 19.61
C ASP A 33 -24.27 18.62 21.05
N ASP A 34 -23.74 17.38 21.20
CA ASP A 34 -23.38 16.79 22.50
C ASP A 34 -22.19 15.84 22.38
N ASP A 35 -21.51 15.56 23.49
CA ASP A 35 -20.37 14.65 23.55
C ASP A 35 -20.80 13.20 23.39
N THR A 36 -20.11 12.47 22.53
CA THR A 36 -20.24 11.01 22.38
C THR A 36 -18.94 10.35 22.82
N PRO A 37 -18.94 9.53 23.88
CA PRO A 37 -17.77 8.77 24.28
C PRO A 37 -17.29 7.86 23.17
N ALA A 38 -15.99 7.93 22.85
CA ALA A 38 -15.37 7.18 21.77
C ALA A 38 -13.95 6.72 22.13
N ALA A 39 -13.52 5.62 21.57
CA ALA A 39 -12.12 5.27 21.49
C ALA A 39 -11.55 5.90 20.21
N ILE A 40 -10.48 6.69 20.35
CA ILE A 40 -9.82 7.36 19.23
C ILE A 40 -8.36 6.94 19.20
N THR A 41 -7.92 6.47 18.04
CA THR A 41 -6.53 6.06 17.79
C THR A 41 -6.01 6.79 16.57
N LEU A 42 -4.78 7.29 16.66
CA LEU A 42 -4.05 7.89 15.54
C LEU A 42 -2.96 6.93 15.09
N SER A 43 -2.92 6.63 13.80
CA SER A 43 -1.86 5.81 13.22
C SER A 43 -1.38 6.36 11.89
N ALA A 44 -0.12 6.10 11.58
CA ALA A 44 0.34 6.26 10.22
C ALA A 44 -0.47 5.31 9.31
N GLY A 45 -0.84 5.76 8.12
CA GLY A 45 -1.59 5.02 7.13
C GLY A 45 -1.23 5.45 5.72
N GLY A 46 -2.06 5.07 4.77
CA GLY A 46 -1.79 5.16 3.34
C GLY A 46 -1.15 3.87 2.81
N GLN A 47 -1.50 3.50 1.58
CA GLN A 47 -1.13 2.21 1.00
C GLN A 47 0.39 1.97 1.03
N ALA A 48 1.19 2.95 0.59
CA ALA A 48 2.64 2.82 0.55
C ALA A 48 3.25 2.66 1.95
N ALA A 49 2.75 3.42 2.93
CA ALA A 49 3.22 3.33 4.32
C ALA A 49 2.82 2.00 4.97
N ASN A 50 1.62 1.50 4.70
CA ASN A 50 1.16 0.21 5.19
C ASN A 50 2.01 -0.95 4.66
N VAL A 51 2.28 -0.97 3.33
CA VAL A 51 3.15 -1.99 2.72
C VAL A 51 4.54 -1.94 3.36
N ALA A 52 5.15 -0.75 3.51
CA ALA A 52 6.46 -0.60 4.12
C ALA A 52 6.50 -1.14 5.56
N ALA A 53 5.46 -0.80 6.37
CA ALA A 53 5.35 -1.28 7.74
C ALA A 53 5.23 -2.80 7.83
N TRP A 54 4.42 -3.42 6.97
CA TRP A 54 4.29 -4.87 6.91
C TRP A 54 5.57 -5.56 6.43
N VAL A 55 6.30 -4.99 5.47
CA VAL A 55 7.61 -5.52 5.05
C VAL A 55 8.56 -5.59 6.24
N CYS A 56 8.69 -4.52 7.03
CA CYS A 56 9.53 -4.52 8.23
C CYS A 56 9.06 -5.54 9.27
N ALA A 57 7.76 -5.61 9.54
CA ALA A 57 7.18 -6.56 10.50
C ALA A 57 7.33 -8.04 10.11
N LEU A 58 7.58 -8.31 8.83
CA LEU A 58 7.84 -9.65 8.28
C LEU A 58 9.34 -9.95 8.14
N GLY A 59 10.23 -9.08 8.63
CA GLY A 59 11.67 -9.28 8.62
C GLY A 59 12.39 -8.76 7.38
N GLY A 60 11.69 -8.07 6.47
CA GLY A 60 12.28 -7.33 5.37
C GLY A 60 12.80 -5.95 5.79
N ARG A 61 13.41 -5.24 4.85
CA ARG A 61 13.78 -3.83 4.98
C ARG A 61 12.89 -3.00 4.06
N ALA A 62 12.47 -1.83 4.52
CA ALA A 62 11.62 -0.96 3.73
C ALA A 62 12.16 0.47 3.64
N GLY A 63 12.05 1.03 2.44
CA GLY A 63 12.19 2.46 2.19
C GLY A 63 10.87 3.02 1.68
N LEU A 64 10.50 4.21 2.12
CA LEU A 64 9.25 4.87 1.76
C LEU A 64 9.53 6.21 1.10
N CYS A 65 9.01 6.37 -0.11
CA CYS A 65 8.99 7.61 -0.87
C CYS A 65 7.53 8.10 -0.94
N GLY A 66 7.19 9.09 -0.14
CA GLY A 66 5.82 9.60 0.00
C GLY A 66 5.80 11.03 0.54
N PRO A 67 4.61 11.64 0.67
CA PRO A 67 4.49 12.97 1.27
C PRO A 67 4.96 12.93 2.72
N ARG A 68 5.79 13.91 3.07
CA ARG A 68 6.21 14.19 4.44
C ARG A 68 5.97 15.66 4.73
N THR A 69 5.34 15.95 5.87
CA THR A 69 4.95 17.32 6.22
C THR A 69 5.45 17.70 7.61
N ARG A 70 5.62 19.02 7.86
CA ARG A 70 6.06 19.55 9.16
C ARG A 70 4.91 19.82 10.11
N ASP A 71 3.67 19.65 9.66
CA ASP A 71 2.50 19.81 10.51
C ASP A 71 2.42 18.72 11.62
N PRO A 72 1.59 18.86 12.63
CA PRO A 72 1.49 17.88 13.72
C PRO A 72 1.14 16.46 13.24
N ALA A 73 0.33 16.32 12.18
CA ALA A 73 -0.02 15.04 11.61
C ALA A 73 1.20 14.34 11.00
N GLY A 74 1.99 15.06 10.20
CA GLY A 74 3.23 14.55 9.62
C GLY A 74 4.25 14.14 10.67
N GLN A 75 4.37 14.87 11.77
CA GLN A 75 5.27 14.52 12.88
C GLN A 75 4.86 13.20 13.55
N VAL A 76 3.56 12.97 13.75
CA VAL A 76 3.05 11.70 14.31
C VAL A 76 3.38 10.54 13.36
N ILE A 77 3.12 10.72 12.07
CA ILE A 77 3.39 9.71 11.04
C ILE A 77 4.87 9.37 10.98
N ASP A 78 5.74 10.38 10.81
CA ASP A 78 7.18 10.18 10.72
C ASP A 78 7.73 9.44 11.96
N GLY A 79 7.31 9.84 13.17
CA GLY A 79 7.70 9.18 14.39
C GLY A 79 7.33 7.69 14.43
N GLN A 80 6.11 7.35 14.02
CA GLN A 80 5.65 5.95 13.98
C GLN A 80 6.37 5.11 12.91
N LEU A 81 6.60 5.67 11.72
CA LEU A 81 7.26 4.96 10.63
C LEU A 81 8.76 4.73 10.92
N LEU A 82 9.45 5.74 11.47
CA LEU A 82 10.84 5.64 11.89
C LEU A 82 11.02 4.61 13.02
N ALA A 83 10.09 4.58 13.99
CA ALA A 83 10.11 3.59 15.09
C ALA A 83 9.98 2.14 14.57
N ARG A 84 9.43 1.92 13.38
CA ARG A 84 9.34 0.62 12.70
C ARG A 84 10.60 0.27 11.89
N GLY A 85 11.60 1.15 11.86
CA GLY A 85 12.82 0.98 11.06
C GLY A 85 12.64 1.25 9.57
N ILE A 86 11.58 1.93 9.17
CA ILE A 86 11.36 2.31 7.78
C ILE A 86 12.27 3.48 7.43
N HIS A 87 13.02 3.38 6.34
CA HIS A 87 13.81 4.49 5.83
C HIS A 87 12.91 5.45 5.06
N LEU A 88 12.83 6.72 5.49
CA LEU A 88 12.02 7.74 4.84
C LEU A 88 12.88 8.53 3.85
N TYR A 89 12.58 8.41 2.57
CA TYR A 89 13.19 9.20 1.51
C TYR A 89 12.50 10.56 1.41
N ALA A 90 13.23 11.60 1.04
CA ALA A 90 12.82 12.99 1.06
C ALA A 90 12.65 13.60 2.47
N GLY A 91 12.86 14.91 2.55
CA GLY A 91 12.67 15.69 3.77
C GLY A 91 11.21 16.15 3.94
N PRO A 92 10.82 16.51 5.18
CA PRO A 92 9.48 17.06 5.44
C PRO A 92 9.34 18.46 4.85
N ARG A 93 8.15 18.78 4.33
CA ARG A 93 7.80 20.02 3.63
C ARG A 93 6.79 20.83 4.44
N ASP A 94 6.71 22.13 4.17
CA ASP A 94 5.65 23.00 4.67
C ASP A 94 4.41 22.82 3.80
N ALA A 95 3.64 21.76 4.08
CA ALA A 95 2.50 21.34 3.32
C ALA A 95 1.46 20.69 4.25
N HIS A 96 0.26 20.49 3.75
CA HIS A 96 -0.82 19.83 4.45
C HIS A 96 -0.71 18.30 4.33
N CYS A 97 -0.71 17.63 5.48
CA CYS A 97 -0.72 16.17 5.55
C CYS A 97 -2.09 15.62 5.19
N GLY A 98 -2.13 14.55 4.38
CA GLY A 98 -3.36 13.81 4.16
C GLY A 98 -3.86 13.12 5.42
N ALA A 99 -5.18 12.95 5.53
CA ALA A 99 -5.79 12.26 6.65
C ALA A 99 -7.03 11.46 6.22
N VAL A 100 -7.27 10.34 6.92
CA VAL A 100 -8.49 9.54 6.79
C VAL A 100 -9.14 9.41 8.15
N LEU A 101 -10.37 9.89 8.27
CA LEU A 101 -11.24 9.58 9.39
C LEU A 101 -11.98 8.28 9.10
N SER A 102 -11.78 7.27 9.93
CA SER A 102 -12.54 6.03 9.93
C SER A 102 -13.44 5.98 11.15
N LEU A 103 -14.72 6.23 10.97
CA LEU A 103 -15.73 6.18 12.01
C LEU A 103 -16.43 4.83 12.00
N VAL A 104 -16.33 4.09 13.09
CA VAL A 104 -17.06 2.85 13.33
C VAL A 104 -18.12 3.11 14.39
N THR A 105 -19.38 3.01 13.99
CA THR A 105 -20.54 3.20 14.87
C THR A 105 -21.56 2.11 14.61
N SER A 106 -22.04 1.43 15.65
CA SER A 106 -23.03 0.33 15.56
C SER A 106 -22.64 -0.73 14.50
N GLY A 107 -21.35 -1.09 14.42
CA GLY A 107 -20.84 -2.08 13.47
C GLY A 107 -20.77 -1.62 12.00
N ARG A 108 -21.07 -0.35 11.72
CA ARG A 108 -20.96 0.24 10.38
C ARG A 108 -19.75 1.19 10.32
N ARG A 109 -19.03 1.12 9.21
CA ARG A 109 -17.87 1.98 8.96
C ARG A 109 -18.21 3.08 7.95
N THR A 110 -17.82 4.30 8.28
CA THR A 110 -17.87 5.47 7.39
C THR A 110 -16.48 6.06 7.27
N LEU A 111 -16.10 6.47 6.07
CA LEU A 111 -14.80 7.07 5.79
C LEU A 111 -14.98 8.49 5.29
N ALA A 112 -14.10 9.39 5.77
CA ALA A 112 -13.86 10.69 5.16
C ALA A 112 -12.37 10.81 4.89
N SER A 113 -11.98 11.20 3.68
CA SER A 113 -10.59 11.23 3.25
C SER A 113 -10.20 12.57 2.68
N ASP A 114 -9.08 13.10 3.14
CA ASP A 114 -8.37 14.22 2.58
C ASP A 114 -7.02 13.72 2.05
N PRO A 115 -6.72 13.79 0.75
CA PRO A 115 -5.48 13.25 0.18
C PRO A 115 -4.23 14.07 0.57
N GLY A 116 -4.37 15.27 1.12
CA GLY A 116 -3.27 16.18 1.39
C GLY A 116 -2.63 16.77 0.14
N ASP A 117 -1.43 17.29 0.30
CA ASP A 117 -0.65 17.88 -0.79
C ASP A 117 -0.04 16.80 -1.70
N LEU A 118 -0.21 16.95 -3.01
CA LEU A 118 0.31 16.04 -4.03
C LEU A 118 1.54 16.60 -4.78
N THR A 119 2.01 17.79 -4.43
CA THR A 119 3.13 18.44 -5.15
C THR A 119 4.48 17.72 -4.94
N TRP A 120 4.58 16.86 -3.90
CA TRP A 120 5.77 16.06 -3.62
C TRP A 120 6.16 15.11 -4.76
N ILE A 121 5.18 14.65 -5.55
CA ILE A 121 5.37 13.60 -6.57
C ILE A 121 6.44 14.00 -7.58
N GLY A 122 6.37 15.24 -8.09
CA GLY A 122 7.30 15.74 -9.11
C GLY A 122 8.74 15.84 -8.63
N GLU A 123 8.93 16.40 -7.45
CA GLU A 123 10.27 16.67 -6.91
C GLU A 123 10.94 15.39 -6.42
N THR A 124 10.20 14.55 -5.69
CA THR A 124 10.77 13.37 -5.04
C THR A 124 11.08 12.25 -6.04
N LEU A 125 10.27 12.09 -7.09
CA LEU A 125 10.50 11.07 -8.11
C LEU A 125 11.45 11.50 -9.24
N ALA A 126 11.91 12.75 -9.24
CA ALA A 126 12.93 13.21 -10.19
C ALA A 126 14.31 12.57 -9.93
N ASP A 127 14.65 12.35 -8.67
CA ASP A 127 15.84 11.60 -8.25
C ASP A 127 15.43 10.18 -7.87
N THR A 128 16.01 9.19 -8.52
CA THR A 128 15.75 7.75 -8.28
C THR A 128 16.92 7.03 -7.60
N SER A 129 17.88 7.76 -7.05
CA SER A 129 19.06 7.20 -6.35
C SER A 129 18.66 6.34 -5.14
N TRP A 130 17.51 6.58 -4.54
CA TRP A 130 16.92 5.81 -3.45
C TRP A 130 16.54 4.38 -3.83
N LEU A 131 16.50 4.02 -5.12
CA LEU A 131 16.30 2.66 -5.60
C LEU A 131 17.54 1.77 -5.47
N ALA A 132 18.69 2.33 -5.20
CA ALA A 132 19.94 1.57 -5.14
C ALA A 132 19.88 0.48 -4.05
N GLY A 133 20.08 -0.78 -4.46
CA GLY A 133 20.04 -1.92 -3.58
C GLY A 133 18.61 -2.40 -3.18
N ALA A 134 17.59 -1.90 -3.83
CA ALA A 134 16.24 -2.42 -3.70
C ALA A 134 16.05 -3.71 -4.52
N ASP A 135 15.28 -4.64 -3.98
CA ASP A 135 14.81 -5.83 -4.70
C ASP A 135 13.47 -5.57 -5.41
N TRP A 136 12.64 -4.70 -4.80
CA TRP A 136 11.32 -4.35 -5.29
C TRP A 136 11.08 -2.84 -5.21
N LEU A 137 10.41 -2.32 -6.24
CA LEU A 137 9.70 -1.04 -6.22
C LEU A 137 8.20 -1.34 -6.20
N HIS A 138 7.50 -0.96 -5.13
CA HIS A 138 6.05 -1.01 -5.05
C HIS A 138 5.45 0.36 -5.31
N LEU A 139 4.52 0.45 -6.25
CA LEU A 139 3.79 1.65 -6.61
C LEU A 139 2.32 1.52 -6.19
N SER A 140 1.85 2.47 -5.38
CA SER A 140 0.44 2.59 -5.05
C SER A 140 -0.37 3.02 -6.28
N GLY A 141 -1.50 2.39 -6.55
CA GLY A 141 -2.41 2.82 -7.60
C GLY A 141 -3.00 4.20 -7.34
N TYR A 142 -3.17 4.58 -6.09
CA TYR A 142 -3.57 5.95 -5.74
C TYR A 142 -2.58 7.00 -6.23
N LEU A 143 -1.29 6.69 -6.21
CA LEU A 143 -0.26 7.55 -6.81
C LEU A 143 -0.53 7.77 -8.30
N LEU A 144 -0.79 6.70 -9.06
CA LEU A 144 -1.06 6.78 -10.51
C LEU A 144 -2.34 7.54 -10.83
N LEU A 145 -3.37 7.34 -10.00
CA LEU A 145 -4.69 7.96 -10.17
C LEU A 145 -4.70 9.46 -9.82
N ARG A 146 -3.72 9.92 -9.03
CA ARG A 146 -3.63 11.31 -8.52
C ARG A 146 -2.44 12.08 -9.06
N ALA A 147 -1.47 11.43 -9.68
CA ALA A 147 -0.29 12.10 -10.21
C ALA A 147 -0.69 13.13 -11.28
N PRO A 148 -0.25 14.40 -11.16
CA PRO A 148 -0.52 15.42 -12.16
C PRO A 148 0.03 15.05 -13.55
N ASP A 149 1.15 14.33 -13.58
CA ASP A 149 1.77 13.76 -14.78
C ASP A 149 2.24 12.32 -14.49
N PRO A 150 1.53 11.29 -14.98
CA PRO A 150 1.92 9.90 -14.78
C PRO A 150 3.26 9.54 -15.45
N ALA A 151 3.77 10.35 -16.38
CA ALA A 151 5.06 10.11 -17.01
C ALA A 151 6.23 10.11 -15.99
N ILE A 152 6.08 10.84 -14.89
CA ILE A 152 7.09 10.88 -13.82
C ILE A 152 7.21 9.51 -13.13
N VAL A 153 6.07 8.88 -12.85
CA VAL A 153 6.01 7.55 -12.22
C VAL A 153 6.52 6.49 -13.19
N ILE A 154 6.17 6.61 -14.48
CA ILE A 154 6.66 5.72 -15.54
C ILE A 154 8.20 5.82 -15.66
N ARG A 155 8.79 7.01 -15.57
CA ARG A 155 10.26 7.18 -15.56
C ARG A 155 10.89 6.51 -14.34
N ALA A 156 10.32 6.68 -13.15
CA ALA A 156 10.83 6.03 -11.92
C ALA A 156 10.77 4.49 -12.04
N ALA A 157 9.68 3.93 -12.58
CA ALA A 157 9.56 2.50 -12.84
C ALA A 157 10.61 2.00 -13.85
N ARG A 158 10.88 2.78 -14.90
CA ARG A 158 11.95 2.47 -15.86
C ARG A 158 13.32 2.46 -15.19
N SER A 159 13.66 3.49 -14.42
CA SER A 159 14.91 3.54 -13.67
C SER A 159 15.08 2.35 -12.74
N ALA A 160 14.01 1.90 -12.08
CA ALA A 160 14.01 0.69 -11.25
C ALA A 160 14.42 -0.54 -12.07
N ARG A 161 13.79 -0.76 -13.22
CA ARG A 161 14.11 -1.90 -14.09
C ARG A 161 15.53 -1.85 -14.64
N ASP A 162 16.01 -0.65 -15.02
CA ASP A 162 17.39 -0.45 -15.49
C ASP A 162 18.43 -0.83 -14.42
N LEU A 163 18.05 -0.73 -13.13
CA LEU A 163 18.82 -1.19 -11.99
C LEU A 163 18.60 -2.67 -11.62
N GLY A 164 17.74 -3.39 -12.36
CA GLY A 164 17.37 -4.78 -12.04
C GLY A 164 16.35 -4.91 -10.90
N VAL A 165 15.72 -3.81 -10.46
CA VAL A 165 14.70 -3.80 -9.42
C VAL A 165 13.35 -4.20 -10.02
N ARG A 166 12.67 -5.17 -9.41
CA ARG A 166 11.34 -5.63 -9.85
C ARG A 166 10.28 -4.59 -9.51
N VAL A 167 9.38 -4.33 -10.45
CA VAL A 167 8.30 -3.34 -10.28
C VAL A 167 6.99 -4.04 -9.94
N ALA A 168 6.31 -3.59 -8.91
CA ALA A 168 5.00 -4.04 -8.48
C ALA A 168 4.02 -2.86 -8.42
N VAL A 169 2.77 -3.09 -8.82
CA VAL A 169 1.70 -2.09 -8.79
C VAL A 169 0.47 -2.67 -8.10
N ASP A 170 -0.16 -1.91 -7.21
CA ASP A 170 -1.51 -2.22 -6.71
C ASP A 170 -2.53 -1.30 -7.40
N LEU A 171 -3.63 -1.86 -7.91
CA LEU A 171 -4.65 -1.11 -8.65
C LEU A 171 -5.46 -0.14 -7.76
N ALA A 172 -5.52 -0.40 -6.47
CA ALA A 172 -6.04 0.44 -5.40
C ALA A 172 -7.57 0.64 -5.34
N SER A 173 -8.25 1.13 -6.38
CA SER A 173 -9.67 1.48 -6.30
C SER A 173 -10.39 1.41 -7.64
N ALA A 174 -11.34 0.50 -7.77
CA ALA A 174 -12.17 0.34 -8.97
C ALA A 174 -12.91 1.66 -9.31
N ALA A 175 -13.55 2.29 -8.32
CA ALA A 175 -14.32 3.53 -8.54
C ALA A 175 -13.44 4.70 -9.01
N MET A 176 -12.21 4.82 -8.49
CA MET A 176 -11.29 5.86 -8.95
C MET A 176 -10.73 5.55 -10.34
N ILE A 177 -10.50 4.28 -10.67
CA ILE A 177 -10.09 3.86 -12.02
C ILE A 177 -11.20 4.20 -13.03
N GLU A 178 -12.47 3.94 -12.70
CA GLU A 178 -13.60 4.33 -13.55
C GLU A 178 -13.66 5.85 -13.77
N THR A 179 -13.45 6.62 -12.71
CA THR A 179 -13.43 8.10 -12.78
C THR A 179 -12.26 8.63 -13.60
N TYR A 180 -11.09 8.00 -13.49
CA TYR A 180 -9.89 8.36 -14.27
C TYR A 180 -10.07 8.01 -15.77
N GLY A 181 -10.84 6.97 -16.06
CA GLY A 181 -10.96 6.33 -17.35
C GLY A 181 -10.20 4.99 -17.38
N ALA A 182 -10.96 3.90 -17.37
CA ALA A 182 -10.39 2.55 -17.24
C ALA A 182 -9.34 2.21 -18.33
N ARG A 183 -9.58 2.65 -19.57
CA ARG A 183 -8.66 2.42 -20.68
C ARG A 183 -7.39 3.26 -20.56
N GLU A 184 -7.53 4.49 -20.16
CA GLU A 184 -6.44 5.44 -19.94
C GLU A 184 -5.56 4.96 -18.77
N PHE A 185 -6.16 4.54 -17.66
CA PHE A 185 -5.43 3.99 -16.51
C PHE A 185 -4.70 2.69 -16.88
N ARG A 186 -5.37 1.78 -17.59
CA ARG A 186 -4.74 0.57 -18.12
C ARG A 186 -3.51 0.89 -18.96
N ALA A 187 -3.60 1.87 -19.85
CA ALA A 187 -2.47 2.27 -20.70
C ALA A 187 -1.30 2.86 -19.90
N VAL A 188 -1.56 3.52 -18.75
CA VAL A 188 -0.52 3.96 -17.83
C VAL A 188 0.14 2.75 -17.16
N VAL A 189 -0.63 1.81 -16.62
CA VAL A 189 -0.10 0.60 -15.95
C VAL A 189 0.72 -0.24 -16.91
N GLU A 190 0.29 -0.42 -18.18
CA GLU A 190 1.05 -1.14 -19.21
C GLU A 190 2.44 -0.53 -19.46
N LYS A 191 2.58 0.81 -19.39
CA LYS A 191 3.86 1.51 -19.57
C LYS A 191 4.81 1.34 -18.40
N LEU A 192 4.32 0.93 -17.22
CA LEU A 192 5.18 0.64 -16.08
C LEU A 192 5.96 -0.66 -16.29
N ASP A 193 5.48 -1.55 -17.15
CA ASP A 193 6.08 -2.86 -17.43
C ASP A 193 6.36 -3.61 -16.13
N ALA A 194 5.30 -3.73 -15.32
CA ALA A 194 5.38 -4.27 -13.98
C ALA A 194 5.66 -5.78 -13.99
N THR A 195 6.47 -6.25 -13.06
CA THR A 195 6.67 -7.68 -12.79
C THR A 195 5.39 -8.31 -12.27
N VAL A 196 4.70 -7.63 -11.35
CA VAL A 196 3.44 -8.10 -10.76
C VAL A 196 2.46 -6.95 -10.55
N VAL A 197 1.18 -7.23 -10.82
CA VAL A 197 0.07 -6.32 -10.52
C VAL A 197 -0.86 -6.99 -9.51
N PHE A 198 -1.19 -6.24 -8.45
CA PHE A 198 -2.15 -6.62 -7.41
C PHE A 198 -3.48 -5.90 -7.65
N GLY A 199 -4.59 -6.60 -7.46
CA GLY A 199 -5.90 -6.00 -7.50
C GLY A 199 -6.96 -6.93 -6.92
N ASN A 200 -8.09 -6.39 -6.48
CA ASN A 200 -9.27 -7.19 -6.17
C ASN A 200 -10.06 -7.49 -7.45
N GLU A 201 -11.09 -8.35 -7.33
CA GLU A 201 -11.89 -8.78 -8.49
C GLU A 201 -12.54 -7.59 -9.22
N ALA A 202 -13.02 -6.58 -8.49
CA ALA A 202 -13.64 -5.38 -9.08
C ALA A 202 -12.61 -4.51 -9.81
N GLU A 203 -11.44 -4.29 -9.23
CA GLU A 203 -10.33 -3.54 -9.84
C GLU A 203 -9.85 -4.23 -11.12
N TRP A 204 -9.67 -5.55 -11.08
CA TRP A 204 -9.31 -6.32 -12.27
C TRP A 204 -10.40 -6.29 -13.34
N ALA A 205 -11.68 -6.34 -12.96
CA ALA A 205 -12.79 -6.26 -13.91
C ALA A 205 -12.79 -4.92 -14.67
N VAL A 206 -12.58 -3.80 -13.96
CA VAL A 206 -12.56 -2.47 -14.55
C VAL A 206 -11.41 -2.30 -15.56
N VAL A 207 -10.22 -2.83 -15.26
CA VAL A 207 -9.09 -2.76 -16.21
C VAL A 207 -9.12 -3.84 -17.29
N GLY A 208 -10.18 -4.65 -17.39
CA GLY A 208 -10.36 -5.68 -18.43
C GLY A 208 -9.69 -7.01 -18.12
N GLY A 209 -9.44 -7.31 -16.85
CA GLY A 209 -8.92 -8.58 -16.34
C GLY A 209 -7.38 -8.69 -16.37
N PRO A 210 -6.85 -9.76 -15.77
CA PRO A 210 -5.42 -10.05 -15.73
C PRO A 210 -4.87 -10.59 -17.05
N ALA A 211 -5.73 -10.90 -18.01
CA ALA A 211 -5.31 -11.34 -19.33
C ALA A 211 -4.72 -10.16 -20.12
N GLY A 212 -3.56 -10.36 -20.73
CA GLY A 212 -2.91 -9.36 -21.57
C GLY A 212 -1.61 -8.81 -20.93
N ARG A 213 -1.16 -7.63 -21.41
CA ARG A 213 0.19 -7.10 -21.13
C ARG A 213 0.29 -6.18 -19.90
N LEU A 214 -0.59 -6.32 -18.89
CA LEU A 214 -0.48 -5.47 -17.69
C LEU A 214 0.76 -5.79 -16.86
N SER A 215 1.13 -7.08 -16.77
CA SER A 215 2.30 -7.55 -16.03
C SER A 215 2.65 -8.97 -16.43
N ALA A 216 3.86 -9.44 -16.02
CA ALA A 216 4.24 -10.84 -16.14
C ALA A 216 3.40 -11.72 -15.19
N ASP A 217 3.19 -11.25 -13.97
CA ASP A 217 2.44 -11.92 -12.91
C ASP A 217 1.25 -11.09 -12.44
N ALA A 218 0.23 -11.74 -11.89
CA ALA A 218 -0.95 -11.07 -11.33
C ALA A 218 -1.37 -11.68 -10.00
N VAL A 219 -1.86 -10.85 -9.10
CA VAL A 219 -2.46 -11.27 -7.83
C VAL A 219 -3.89 -10.75 -7.77
N ILE A 220 -4.85 -11.68 -7.68
CA ILE A 220 -6.27 -11.38 -7.61
C ILE A 220 -6.74 -11.60 -6.18
N LYS A 221 -7.01 -10.50 -5.48
CA LYS A 221 -7.52 -10.51 -4.10
C LYS A 221 -9.02 -10.78 -4.13
N ARG A 222 -9.49 -11.83 -3.44
CA ARG A 222 -10.88 -12.33 -3.50
C ARG A 222 -11.59 -12.29 -2.15
N GLY A 223 -11.08 -11.44 -1.24
CA GLY A 223 -11.65 -11.27 0.10
C GLY A 223 -11.79 -12.59 0.87
N PRO A 224 -13.00 -12.98 1.31
CA PRO A 224 -13.19 -14.22 2.06
C PRO A 224 -12.85 -15.50 1.29
N LEU A 225 -12.77 -15.44 -0.04
CA LEU A 225 -12.36 -16.56 -0.88
C LEU A 225 -10.84 -16.69 -1.00
N GLY A 226 -10.06 -15.80 -0.36
CA GLY A 226 -8.61 -15.83 -0.41
C GLY A 226 -8.03 -15.06 -1.59
N SER A 227 -7.01 -15.62 -2.25
CA SER A 227 -6.37 -14.96 -3.38
C SER A 227 -5.90 -15.96 -4.43
N THR A 228 -5.88 -15.53 -5.69
CA THR A 228 -5.31 -16.27 -6.82
C THR A 228 -4.04 -15.57 -7.27
N PHE A 229 -2.96 -16.33 -7.38
CA PHE A 229 -1.66 -15.89 -7.88
C PHE A 229 -1.45 -16.48 -9.27
N VAL A 230 -1.12 -15.63 -10.22
CA VAL A 230 -0.81 -16.02 -11.60
C VAL A 230 0.66 -15.71 -11.83
N ALA A 231 1.46 -16.73 -12.12
CA ALA A 231 2.88 -16.58 -12.38
C ALA A 231 3.27 -17.47 -13.57
N GLY A 232 3.92 -16.89 -14.58
CA GLY A 232 4.30 -17.63 -15.79
C GLY A 232 3.12 -18.33 -16.50
N GLY A 233 1.90 -17.79 -16.38
CA GLY A 233 0.67 -18.37 -16.93
C GLY A 233 0.03 -19.47 -16.07
N VAL A 234 0.65 -19.86 -14.96
CA VAL A 234 0.11 -20.85 -14.02
C VAL A 234 -0.69 -20.12 -12.93
N GLN A 235 -1.90 -20.58 -12.67
CA GLN A 235 -2.77 -20.06 -11.61
C GLN A 235 -2.72 -20.97 -10.38
N THR A 236 -2.45 -20.38 -9.21
CA THR A 236 -2.52 -21.07 -7.92
C THR A 236 -3.41 -20.27 -6.97
N SER A 237 -4.44 -20.91 -6.42
CA SER A 237 -5.36 -20.27 -5.48
C SER A 237 -5.12 -20.76 -4.06
N TYR A 238 -5.14 -19.80 -3.13
CA TYR A 238 -5.07 -20.04 -1.69
C TYR A 238 -6.35 -19.52 -1.04
N GLY A 239 -7.01 -20.38 -0.25
CA GLY A 239 -8.17 -19.97 0.55
C GLY A 239 -7.79 -18.96 1.63
N ALA A 240 -8.76 -18.17 2.08
CA ALA A 240 -8.56 -17.30 3.23
C ALA A 240 -8.41 -18.15 4.52
N ASP A 241 -7.65 -17.63 5.48
CA ASP A 241 -7.58 -18.21 6.82
C ASP A 241 -8.95 -18.04 7.50
N PRO A 242 -9.51 -19.11 8.10
CA PRO A 242 -10.80 -19.06 8.80
C PRO A 242 -10.75 -18.35 10.18
N GLY A 243 -9.63 -17.68 10.50
CA GLY A 243 -9.45 -16.95 11.75
C GLY A 243 -10.41 -15.76 11.93
N PRO A 244 -10.36 -15.08 13.09
CA PRO A 244 -11.27 -13.97 13.38
C PRO A 244 -11.01 -12.78 12.43
N VAL A 245 -12.09 -12.17 11.93
CA VAL A 245 -12.06 -10.94 11.15
C VAL A 245 -12.55 -9.79 12.01
N VAL A 246 -11.66 -8.87 12.35
CA VAL A 246 -11.94 -7.65 13.12
C VAL A 246 -12.05 -6.44 12.21
N ASP A 247 -11.08 -6.25 11.31
CA ASP A 247 -11.04 -5.14 10.37
C ASP A 247 -10.30 -5.58 9.09
N VAL A 248 -10.90 -5.38 7.93
CA VAL A 248 -10.29 -5.76 6.64
C VAL A 248 -9.37 -4.69 6.05
N THR A 249 -9.23 -3.56 6.74
CA THR A 249 -8.38 -2.45 6.30
C THR A 249 -6.92 -2.87 6.24
N GLY A 250 -6.25 -2.56 5.13
CA GLY A 250 -4.83 -2.89 4.95
C GLY A 250 -4.54 -4.35 4.63
N ALA A 251 -5.56 -5.23 4.54
CA ALA A 251 -5.35 -6.64 4.18
C ALA A 251 -4.61 -6.81 2.83
N GLY A 252 -4.94 -5.97 1.84
CA GLY A 252 -4.27 -5.93 0.55
C GLY A 252 -2.81 -5.50 0.66
N ASP A 253 -2.52 -4.52 1.52
CA ASP A 253 -1.18 -3.99 1.76
C ASP A 253 -0.30 -5.05 2.46
N ALA A 254 -0.86 -5.72 3.48
CA ALA A 254 -0.20 -6.82 4.17
C ALA A 254 0.08 -8.00 3.22
N LEU A 255 -0.88 -8.32 2.34
CA LEU A 255 -0.72 -9.36 1.33
C LEU A 255 0.42 -9.02 0.36
N ALA A 256 0.48 -7.79 -0.15
CA ALA A 256 1.55 -7.36 -1.03
C ALA A 256 2.93 -7.43 -0.33
N ALA A 257 3.03 -6.95 0.90
CA ALA A 257 4.25 -7.05 1.71
C ALA A 257 4.69 -8.50 1.91
N GLY A 258 3.76 -9.39 2.29
CA GLY A 258 4.04 -10.82 2.45
C GLY A 258 4.52 -11.47 1.16
N TYR A 259 3.95 -11.08 0.01
CA TYR A 259 4.39 -11.56 -1.30
C TYR A 259 5.86 -11.18 -1.59
N PHE A 260 6.25 -9.94 -1.29
CA PHE A 260 7.63 -9.49 -1.50
C PHE A 260 8.62 -10.22 -0.60
N VAL A 261 8.25 -10.48 0.65
CA VAL A 261 9.16 -11.09 1.65
C VAL A 261 9.26 -12.60 1.48
N GLY A 262 8.16 -13.30 1.19
CA GLY A 262 8.16 -14.76 1.19
C GLY A 262 7.16 -15.42 0.24
N GLY A 263 6.68 -14.70 -0.77
CA GLY A 263 5.80 -15.24 -1.80
C GLY A 263 4.36 -15.49 -1.34
N PRO A 264 3.58 -16.30 -2.11
CA PRO A 264 2.14 -16.43 -1.92
C PRO A 264 1.69 -16.89 -0.53
N GLN A 265 2.40 -17.84 0.08
CA GLN A 265 2.04 -18.36 1.40
C GLN A 265 2.19 -17.30 2.50
N MET A 266 3.30 -16.54 2.48
CA MET A 266 3.52 -15.43 3.42
C MET A 266 2.55 -14.27 3.14
N ALA A 267 2.18 -14.03 1.89
CA ALA A 267 1.14 -13.06 1.52
C ALA A 267 -0.19 -13.37 2.22
N MET A 268 -0.64 -14.61 2.17
CA MET A 268 -1.89 -15.04 2.81
C MET A 268 -1.80 -14.96 4.34
N ALA A 269 -0.68 -15.39 4.94
CA ALA A 269 -0.48 -15.30 6.39
C ALA A 269 -0.42 -13.84 6.89
N ALA A 270 0.21 -12.95 6.14
CA ALA A 270 0.25 -11.51 6.46
C ALA A 270 -1.14 -10.86 6.39
N ALA A 271 -1.93 -11.17 5.35
CA ALA A 271 -3.30 -10.70 5.23
C ALA A 271 -4.18 -11.19 6.40
N ALA A 272 -4.11 -12.47 6.75
CA ALA A 272 -4.83 -13.05 7.89
C ALA A 272 -4.44 -12.37 9.22
N ARG A 273 -3.15 -12.14 9.43
CA ARG A 273 -2.65 -11.42 10.62
C ARG A 273 -3.13 -9.97 10.64
N CYS A 274 -3.26 -9.30 9.50
CA CYS A 274 -3.79 -7.95 9.40
C CYS A 274 -5.26 -7.90 9.82
N ILE A 275 -6.12 -8.71 9.23
CA ILE A 275 -7.57 -8.66 9.48
C ILE A 275 -7.99 -9.12 10.88
N SER A 276 -7.11 -9.74 11.65
CA SER A 276 -7.39 -10.19 13.03
C SER A 276 -7.38 -9.05 14.06
N ARG A 277 -7.17 -7.80 13.66
CA ARG A 277 -7.06 -6.62 14.51
C ARG A 277 -7.64 -5.37 13.87
N LEU A 278 -7.82 -4.32 14.66
CA LEU A 278 -8.24 -3.01 14.18
C LEU A 278 -7.05 -2.25 13.56
N GLY A 279 -7.29 -1.63 12.39
CA GLY A 279 -6.32 -0.79 11.68
C GLY A 279 -5.44 -1.56 10.69
N ALA A 280 -4.82 -0.81 9.77
CA ALA A 280 -4.10 -1.36 8.62
C ALA A 280 -2.67 -1.78 8.93
N GLN A 281 -2.04 -1.18 9.95
CA GLN A 281 -0.63 -1.41 10.23
C GLN A 281 -0.38 -2.60 11.17
N PRO A 282 0.80 -3.26 11.06
CA PRO A 282 1.19 -4.30 12.02
C PRO A 282 1.36 -3.71 13.43
N PRO A 283 1.32 -4.53 14.49
CA PRO A 283 1.67 -4.08 15.84
C PRO A 283 3.13 -3.62 15.88
N CYS A 284 3.42 -2.69 16.78
CA CYS A 284 4.79 -2.31 17.13
C CYS A 284 5.47 -3.42 17.91
#